data_4234e6f611b9ad2cec58803b50a75cb7
#
_entry.id   4234e6f611b9ad2cec58803b50a75cb7
#
_cell.length_a   1.000
_cell.length_b   1.000
_cell.length_c   1.000
_cell.angle_alpha   90.00
_cell.angle_beta   90.00
_cell.angle_gamma   90.00
#
_symmetry.space_group_name_H-M   'P 1'
#
loop_
_entity.id
_entity.type
_entity.pdbx_description
1 polymer ?
#
loop_
_entity_poly.entity_id
_entity_poly.type
_entity_poly.pdbx_seq_one_letter_code
_entity_poly.pdbx_strand_id
1 'polypeptide(L)'
;DPEMSRGLGDVYKRQGHGWLINQFLSPMFNKRTDEYGGDLTNRMRFALEIIENVRQKCGPDFILGYRLSADERVTGGLTIEDTKAIVPYLDQAGVDYFSISIAVNATDDQMIPSMYYRHGYQADYAKEVKDVTCKPVITVGRINDTRIAESILRSHKADLIGFARQSLTDPETPNKAREGRFEDIRKCVGCLHGCVGHIDTGLAGSCELNPLVGHESDPEYQTVPAEHPKKVMVVGAGPAGMQAAIAAAECGHQVE
;
A
#
# COMPACT_ATOMS: atom_id res chain seq x y z
N ASP A 1 12.68 -8.90 1.96
CA ASP A 1 13.89 -8.56 2.71
C ASP A 1 13.63 -8.82 4.21
N PRO A 2 14.33 -9.81 4.84
CA PRO A 2 14.14 -10.13 6.25
C PRO A 2 14.48 -8.97 7.19
N GLU A 3 15.27 -8.00 6.74
CA GLU A 3 15.70 -6.89 7.58
C GLU A 3 14.65 -5.78 7.70
N MET A 4 13.80 -5.62 6.71
CA MET A 4 12.73 -4.62 6.77
C MET A 4 11.57 -4.99 7.71
N SER A 5 11.48 -6.24 8.16
CA SER A 5 10.50 -6.66 9.17
C SER A 5 10.99 -6.56 10.61
N ARG A 6 12.27 -6.25 10.82
CA ARG A 6 12.83 -6.06 12.16
C ARG A 6 12.36 -4.71 12.71
N GLY A 7 11.47 -4.74 13.67
CA GLY A 7 11.04 -3.56 14.42
C GLY A 7 9.63 -3.06 14.16
N LEU A 8 8.89 -3.62 13.20
CA LEU A 8 7.48 -3.23 12.95
C LEU A 8 6.48 -4.07 13.75
N GLY A 9 6.93 -5.15 14.41
CA GLY A 9 6.08 -5.95 15.29
C GLY A 9 4.97 -6.75 14.59
N ASP A 10 4.96 -6.78 13.26
CA ASP A 10 4.00 -7.54 12.48
C ASP A 10 4.61 -8.27 11.27
N VAL A 11 3.94 -9.31 10.81
CA VAL A 11 4.31 -10.05 9.60
C VAL A 11 3.12 -10.14 8.66
N TYR A 12 3.16 -9.40 7.55
CA TYR A 12 2.13 -9.50 6.51
C TYR A 12 2.67 -9.54 5.06
N LYS A 13 3.95 -9.85 4.87
CA LYS A 13 4.59 -9.78 3.55
C LYS A 13 4.27 -11.01 2.67
N ARG A 14 4.01 -10.75 1.37
CA ARG A 14 3.94 -11.73 0.28
C ARG A 14 2.84 -12.79 0.43
N GLN A 15 1.72 -12.42 1.01
CA GLN A 15 0.57 -13.31 1.20
C GLN A 15 -0.48 -13.20 0.08
N GLY A 16 -0.62 -12.02 -0.52
CA GLY A 16 -1.51 -11.75 -1.66
C GLY A 16 -0.78 -11.65 -2.99
N HIS A 17 -1.48 -11.21 -4.04
CA HIS A 17 -0.97 -10.80 -5.34
C HIS A 17 -0.21 -11.88 -6.14
N GLY A 18 -0.52 -13.17 -5.94
CA GLY A 18 0.14 -14.28 -6.63
C GLY A 18 1.50 -14.68 -6.03
N TRP A 19 1.84 -14.21 -4.82
CA TRP A 19 3.02 -14.70 -4.08
C TRP A 19 2.74 -16.06 -3.45
N LEU A 20 3.77 -16.72 -2.91
CA LEU A 20 3.77 -18.13 -2.53
C LEU A 20 2.53 -18.57 -1.75
N ILE A 21 2.13 -17.88 -0.70
CA ILE A 21 0.96 -18.27 0.11
C ILE A 21 -0.32 -18.15 -0.71
N ASN A 22 -0.46 -17.07 -1.48
CA ASN A 22 -1.59 -16.89 -2.39
C ASN A 22 -1.63 -17.98 -3.48
N GLN A 23 -0.47 -18.43 -3.98
CA GLN A 23 -0.39 -19.50 -4.98
C GLN A 23 -0.95 -20.83 -4.44
N PHE A 24 -0.79 -21.13 -3.16
CA PHE A 24 -1.42 -22.30 -2.54
C PHE A 24 -2.93 -22.16 -2.43
N LEU A 25 -3.43 -20.96 -2.12
CA LEU A 25 -4.87 -20.69 -2.00
C LEU A 25 -5.59 -20.69 -3.35
N SER A 26 -4.96 -20.13 -4.37
CA SER A 26 -5.57 -19.89 -5.67
C SER A 26 -5.75 -21.16 -6.50
N PRO A 27 -6.96 -21.47 -6.98
CA PRO A 27 -7.18 -22.61 -7.85
C PRO A 27 -6.56 -22.42 -9.24
N MET A 28 -6.23 -21.16 -9.62
CA MET A 28 -5.51 -20.86 -10.85
C MET A 28 -4.07 -21.39 -10.80
N PHE A 29 -3.39 -21.18 -9.68
CA PHE A 29 -1.98 -21.54 -9.51
C PHE A 29 -1.81 -22.94 -8.91
N ASN A 30 -2.64 -23.31 -7.95
CA ASN A 30 -2.53 -24.59 -7.23
C ASN A 30 -3.19 -25.72 -8.02
N LYS A 31 -2.36 -26.51 -8.70
CA LYS A 31 -2.76 -27.73 -9.45
C LYS A 31 -2.35 -29.01 -8.73
N ARG A 32 -2.00 -28.93 -7.44
CA ARG A 32 -1.60 -30.09 -6.61
C ARG A 32 -2.77 -31.04 -6.41
N THR A 33 -2.43 -32.31 -6.23
CA THR A 33 -3.40 -33.40 -5.97
C THR A 33 -3.18 -34.08 -4.61
N ASP A 34 -2.28 -33.51 -3.79
CA ASP A 34 -2.01 -33.93 -2.42
C ASP A 34 -2.84 -33.10 -1.40
N GLU A 35 -2.51 -33.26 -0.12
CA GLU A 35 -3.19 -32.57 0.99
C GLU A 35 -3.11 -31.03 0.97
N TYR A 36 -2.35 -30.44 0.05
CA TYR A 36 -2.24 -28.97 -0.13
C TYR A 36 -2.97 -28.50 -1.40
N GLY A 37 -3.67 -29.37 -2.12
CA GLY A 37 -4.34 -29.03 -3.36
C GLY A 37 -5.77 -29.58 -3.46
N GLY A 38 -6.44 -29.29 -4.55
CA GLY A 38 -7.82 -29.70 -4.78
C GLY A 38 -8.85 -28.77 -4.18
N ASP A 39 -9.56 -29.18 -3.15
CA ASP A 39 -10.61 -28.37 -2.53
C ASP A 39 -10.06 -27.17 -1.72
N LEU A 40 -10.96 -26.27 -1.32
CA LEU A 40 -10.59 -25.04 -0.61
C LEU A 40 -9.91 -25.35 0.73
N THR A 41 -10.35 -26.37 1.46
CA THR A 41 -9.79 -26.74 2.76
C THR A 41 -8.32 -27.14 2.62
N ASN A 42 -8.01 -27.98 1.64
CA ASN A 42 -6.64 -28.39 1.36
C ASN A 42 -5.77 -27.20 0.89
N ARG A 43 -6.31 -26.34 0.05
CA ARG A 43 -5.58 -25.14 -0.41
C ARG A 43 -5.28 -24.14 0.72
N MET A 44 -6.13 -24.05 1.74
CA MET A 44 -5.90 -23.22 2.93
C MET A 44 -4.83 -23.78 3.88
N ARG A 45 -4.57 -25.07 3.86
CA ARG A 45 -3.68 -25.77 4.81
C ARG A 45 -2.34 -25.06 4.98
N PHE A 46 -1.67 -24.71 3.90
CA PHE A 46 -0.35 -24.07 3.96
C PHE A 46 -0.40 -22.72 4.68
N ALA A 47 -1.41 -21.91 4.43
CA ALA A 47 -1.59 -20.62 5.11
C ALA A 47 -1.87 -20.82 6.62
N LEU A 48 -2.73 -21.76 6.96
CA LEU A 48 -3.08 -22.05 8.36
C LEU A 48 -1.88 -22.58 9.15
N GLU A 49 -1.08 -23.47 8.59
CA GLU A 49 0.15 -23.98 9.21
C GLU A 49 1.18 -22.87 9.45
N ILE A 50 1.30 -21.92 8.53
CA ILE A 50 2.18 -20.74 8.72
C ILE A 50 1.69 -19.90 9.89
N ILE A 51 0.39 -19.61 9.97
CA ILE A 51 -0.21 -18.82 11.06
C ILE A 51 0.04 -19.53 12.40
N GLU A 52 -0.24 -20.83 12.48
CA GLU A 52 -0.01 -21.63 13.66
C GLU A 52 1.47 -21.61 14.10
N ASN A 53 2.39 -21.81 13.17
CA ASN A 53 3.83 -21.74 13.44
C ASN A 53 4.27 -20.37 13.96
N VAL A 54 3.74 -19.28 13.42
CA VAL A 54 4.02 -17.93 13.92
C VAL A 54 3.50 -17.77 15.34
N ARG A 55 2.27 -18.20 15.61
CA ARG A 55 1.68 -18.16 16.97
C ARG A 55 2.47 -18.97 17.99
N GLN A 56 2.92 -20.16 17.61
CA GLN A 56 3.74 -21.01 18.49
C GLN A 56 5.10 -20.37 18.82
N LYS A 57 5.74 -19.71 17.82
CA LYS A 57 7.09 -19.15 17.98
C LYS A 57 7.10 -17.75 18.58
N CYS A 58 6.13 -16.92 18.24
CA CYS A 58 6.09 -15.50 18.63
C CYS A 58 5.15 -15.23 19.80
N GLY A 59 4.29 -16.16 20.13
CA GLY A 59 3.31 -16.03 21.21
C GLY A 59 2.01 -15.31 20.81
N PRO A 60 1.03 -15.25 21.73
CA PRO A 60 -0.30 -14.71 21.45
C PRO A 60 -0.31 -13.17 21.32
N ASP A 61 0.63 -12.47 21.96
CA ASP A 61 0.67 -11.01 22.00
C ASP A 61 1.35 -10.39 20.77
N PHE A 62 1.96 -11.24 19.91
CA PHE A 62 2.57 -10.77 18.66
C PHE A 62 1.50 -10.43 17.63
N ILE A 63 1.51 -9.19 17.12
CA ILE A 63 0.52 -8.73 16.12
C ILE A 63 0.76 -9.42 14.79
N LEU A 64 -0.22 -10.20 14.33
CA LEU A 64 -0.17 -10.95 13.08
C LEU A 64 -1.21 -10.44 12.08
N GLY A 65 -0.76 -9.72 11.06
CA GLY A 65 -1.59 -9.28 9.95
C GLY A 65 -1.58 -10.27 8.78
N TYR A 66 -2.70 -10.37 8.07
CA TYR A 66 -2.80 -11.15 6.85
C TYR A 66 -3.21 -10.27 5.66
N ARG A 67 -2.39 -10.27 4.59
CA ARG A 67 -2.70 -9.52 3.37
C ARG A 67 -3.31 -10.43 2.32
N LEU A 68 -4.52 -10.08 1.86
CA LEU A 68 -5.28 -10.82 0.86
C LEU A 68 -5.43 -10.04 -0.45
N SER A 69 -5.35 -10.77 -1.57
CA SER A 69 -6.01 -10.37 -2.81
C SER A 69 -7.46 -10.87 -2.73
N ALA A 70 -8.38 -9.98 -2.38
CA ALA A 70 -9.77 -10.35 -2.14
C ALA A 70 -10.48 -10.89 -3.39
N ASP A 71 -10.00 -10.52 -4.58
CA ASP A 71 -10.42 -11.01 -5.86
C ASP A 71 -9.20 -10.96 -6.79
N GLU A 72 -8.80 -12.06 -7.38
CA GLU A 72 -7.62 -12.11 -8.26
C GLU A 72 -7.86 -11.46 -9.63
N ARG A 73 -9.10 -11.17 -9.95
CA ARG A 73 -9.51 -10.51 -11.20
C ARG A 73 -9.08 -11.25 -12.46
N VAL A 74 -8.92 -12.56 -12.38
CA VAL A 74 -8.49 -13.43 -13.46
C VAL A 74 -9.37 -14.68 -13.50
N THR A 75 -9.64 -15.17 -14.71
CA THR A 75 -10.47 -16.38 -14.89
C THR A 75 -9.83 -17.60 -14.22
N GLY A 76 -10.60 -18.26 -13.36
CA GLY A 76 -10.13 -19.43 -12.63
C GLY A 76 -9.29 -19.10 -11.39
N GLY A 77 -9.12 -17.82 -11.05
CA GLY A 77 -8.53 -17.36 -9.80
C GLY A 77 -9.52 -17.31 -8.63
N LEU A 78 -9.04 -16.86 -7.47
CA LEU A 78 -9.90 -16.60 -6.32
C LEU A 78 -10.85 -15.45 -6.61
N THR A 79 -12.11 -15.64 -6.24
CA THR A 79 -13.16 -14.63 -6.27
C THR A 79 -13.38 -14.04 -4.87
N ILE A 80 -14.14 -12.95 -4.79
CA ILE A 80 -14.52 -12.38 -3.49
C ILE A 80 -15.31 -13.38 -2.64
N GLU A 81 -16.13 -14.25 -3.24
CA GLU A 81 -16.87 -15.28 -2.51
C GLU A 81 -15.95 -16.35 -1.90
N ASP A 82 -14.89 -16.75 -2.63
CA ASP A 82 -13.86 -17.63 -2.08
C ASP A 82 -13.15 -16.97 -0.90
N THR A 83 -12.82 -15.70 -1.02
CA THR A 83 -12.17 -14.92 0.04
C THR A 83 -13.06 -14.80 1.28
N LYS A 84 -14.35 -14.55 1.11
CA LYS A 84 -15.32 -14.53 2.22
C LYS A 84 -15.43 -15.89 2.92
N ALA A 85 -15.25 -16.98 2.19
CA ALA A 85 -15.20 -18.33 2.78
C ALA A 85 -13.88 -18.60 3.52
N ILE A 86 -12.75 -18.03 3.06
CA ILE A 86 -11.40 -18.22 3.64
C ILE A 86 -11.24 -17.41 4.94
N VAL A 87 -11.67 -16.16 4.97
CA VAL A 87 -11.39 -15.21 6.06
C VAL A 87 -11.78 -15.72 7.45
N PRO A 88 -12.95 -16.36 7.68
CA PRO A 88 -13.29 -16.92 9.00
C PRO A 88 -12.31 -17.97 9.52
N TYR A 89 -11.72 -18.78 8.64
CA TYR A 89 -10.71 -19.78 9.05
C TYR A 89 -9.40 -19.10 9.47
N LEU A 90 -8.97 -18.06 8.72
CA LEU A 90 -7.77 -17.29 9.07
C LEU A 90 -7.96 -16.52 10.39
N ASP A 91 -9.17 -15.97 10.62
CA ASP A 91 -9.55 -15.31 11.88
C ASP A 91 -9.45 -16.29 13.07
N GLN A 92 -10.04 -17.48 12.94
CA GLN A 92 -9.98 -18.53 13.97
C GLN A 92 -8.56 -19.04 14.22
N ALA A 93 -7.71 -19.06 13.17
CA ALA A 93 -6.30 -19.45 13.29
C ALA A 93 -5.45 -18.40 14.02
N GLY A 94 -5.99 -17.21 14.30
CA GLY A 94 -5.35 -16.20 15.12
C GLY A 94 -4.76 -15.02 14.36
N VAL A 95 -5.27 -14.65 13.20
CA VAL A 95 -4.96 -13.38 12.54
C VAL A 95 -5.59 -12.23 13.34
N ASP A 96 -4.85 -11.13 13.53
CA ASP A 96 -5.30 -9.98 14.30
C ASP A 96 -5.93 -8.89 13.42
N TYR A 97 -5.51 -8.77 12.17
CA TYR A 97 -6.10 -7.84 11.20
C TYR A 97 -5.90 -8.30 9.75
N PHE A 98 -6.74 -7.81 8.86
CA PHE A 98 -6.67 -8.10 7.43
C PHE A 98 -6.30 -6.85 6.62
N SER A 99 -5.34 -6.98 5.69
CA SER A 99 -5.00 -5.95 4.72
C SER A 99 -5.50 -6.37 3.34
N ILE A 100 -6.50 -5.65 2.84
CA ILE A 100 -7.22 -6.04 1.64
C ILE A 100 -6.73 -5.26 0.43
N SER A 101 -6.37 -6.01 -0.59
CA SER A 101 -6.07 -5.56 -1.94
C SER A 101 -6.81 -6.45 -2.93
N ILE A 102 -6.58 -6.28 -4.22
CA ILE A 102 -7.11 -7.15 -5.29
C ILE A 102 -6.05 -7.45 -6.33
N ALA A 103 -6.38 -8.33 -7.25
CA ALA A 103 -5.58 -8.70 -8.41
C ALA A 103 -4.32 -9.51 -8.08
N VAL A 104 -3.66 -9.98 -9.11
CA VAL A 104 -2.39 -10.71 -9.10
C VAL A 104 -1.48 -10.14 -10.18
N ASN A 105 -0.25 -10.61 -10.29
CA ASN A 105 0.70 -10.13 -11.30
C ASN A 105 0.18 -10.24 -12.75
N ALA A 106 -0.74 -11.16 -13.05
CA ALA A 106 -1.38 -11.27 -14.36
C ALA A 106 -2.39 -10.13 -14.64
N THR A 107 -2.79 -9.38 -13.61
CA THR A 107 -3.75 -8.27 -13.64
C THR A 107 -3.20 -7.08 -12.83
N ASP A 108 -1.93 -6.77 -13.04
CA ASP A 108 -1.15 -5.80 -12.27
C ASP A 108 -1.68 -4.37 -12.41
N ASP A 109 -2.26 -4.01 -13.53
CA ASP A 109 -2.95 -2.74 -13.77
C ASP A 109 -4.08 -2.48 -12.77
N GLN A 110 -4.72 -3.54 -12.25
CA GLN A 110 -5.73 -3.46 -11.22
C GLN A 110 -5.13 -3.54 -9.80
N MET A 111 -4.00 -4.20 -9.64
CA MET A 111 -3.27 -4.28 -8.38
C MET A 111 -2.65 -2.92 -8.03
N ILE A 112 -2.02 -2.27 -8.99
CA ILE A 112 -1.37 -0.96 -8.87
C ILE A 112 -2.04 0.03 -9.82
N PRO A 113 -3.23 0.51 -9.46
CA PRO A 113 -4.08 1.27 -10.37
C PRO A 113 -3.46 2.61 -10.78
N SER A 114 -3.50 2.89 -12.08
CA SER A 114 -3.10 4.17 -12.66
C SER A 114 -4.14 5.27 -12.43
N MET A 115 -3.89 6.45 -13.00
CA MET A 115 -4.79 7.60 -12.94
C MET A 115 -6.19 7.34 -13.53
N TYR A 116 -6.35 6.33 -14.35
CA TYR A 116 -7.62 5.97 -15.01
C TYR A 116 -8.61 5.22 -14.11
N TYR A 117 -8.14 4.71 -12.97
CA TYR A 117 -9.02 4.06 -11.99
C TYR A 117 -9.59 5.09 -11.01
N ARG A 118 -10.81 4.88 -10.53
CA ARG A 118 -11.41 5.73 -9.50
C ARG A 118 -10.64 5.65 -8.18
N HIS A 119 -10.68 6.72 -7.41
CA HIS A 119 -10.06 6.74 -6.07
C HIS A 119 -10.76 5.78 -5.12
N GLY A 120 -9.98 5.05 -4.31
CA GLY A 120 -10.51 4.14 -3.29
C GLY A 120 -11.30 2.95 -3.85
N TYR A 121 -11.10 2.56 -5.12
CA TYR A 121 -11.94 1.55 -5.79
C TYR A 121 -11.85 0.16 -5.17
N GLN A 122 -10.80 -0.14 -4.40
CA GLN A 122 -10.65 -1.41 -3.70
C GLN A 122 -11.42 -1.45 -2.36
N ALA A 123 -11.95 -0.32 -1.89
CA ALA A 123 -12.66 -0.25 -0.61
C ALA A 123 -13.96 -1.07 -0.57
N ASP A 124 -14.59 -1.32 -1.71
CA ASP A 124 -15.78 -2.16 -1.77
C ASP A 124 -15.44 -3.63 -1.46
N TYR A 125 -14.28 -4.12 -1.90
CA TYR A 125 -13.78 -5.46 -1.55
C TYR A 125 -13.41 -5.58 -0.06
N ALA A 126 -12.85 -4.52 0.51
CA ALA A 126 -12.58 -4.47 1.94
C ALA A 126 -13.88 -4.55 2.75
N LYS A 127 -14.96 -3.90 2.29
CA LYS A 127 -16.28 -3.98 2.90
C LYS A 127 -16.82 -5.41 2.92
N GLU A 128 -16.74 -6.13 1.80
CA GLU A 128 -17.17 -7.53 1.71
C GLU A 128 -16.41 -8.43 2.72
N VAL A 129 -15.11 -8.20 2.86
CA VAL A 129 -14.30 -8.92 3.86
C VAL A 129 -14.70 -8.53 5.28
N LYS A 130 -14.92 -7.23 5.53
CA LYS A 130 -15.32 -6.73 6.85
C LYS A 130 -16.66 -7.33 7.31
N ASP A 131 -17.54 -7.69 6.40
CA ASP A 131 -18.83 -8.28 6.72
C ASP A 131 -18.75 -9.73 7.23
N VAL A 132 -17.59 -10.38 7.09
CA VAL A 132 -17.37 -11.78 7.51
C VAL A 132 -16.32 -11.95 8.61
N THR A 133 -15.79 -10.85 9.18
CA THR A 133 -14.87 -10.87 10.32
C THR A 133 -15.13 -9.72 11.27
N CYS A 134 -14.79 -9.93 12.56
CA CYS A 134 -14.77 -8.85 13.57
C CYS A 134 -13.39 -8.20 13.71
N LYS A 135 -12.39 -8.67 12.98
CA LYS A 135 -11.03 -8.12 13.03
C LYS A 135 -10.93 -6.80 12.24
N PRO A 136 -10.01 -5.90 12.61
CA PRO A 136 -9.76 -4.70 11.84
C PRO A 136 -9.41 -5.00 10.38
N VAL A 137 -9.98 -4.24 9.46
CA VAL A 137 -9.74 -4.36 8.03
C VAL A 137 -9.10 -3.08 7.50
N ILE A 138 -7.95 -3.24 6.85
CA ILE A 138 -7.23 -2.17 6.16
C ILE A 138 -7.57 -2.22 4.68
N THR A 139 -7.93 -1.09 4.08
CA THR A 139 -8.06 -0.97 2.63
C THR A 139 -6.94 -0.13 2.03
N VAL A 140 -6.66 -0.37 0.76
CA VAL A 140 -5.70 0.36 -0.07
C VAL A 140 -6.33 0.72 -1.42
N GLY A 141 -5.58 1.25 -2.34
CA GLY A 141 -5.98 1.41 -3.75
C GLY A 141 -6.38 2.82 -4.12
N ARG A 142 -5.41 3.57 -4.64
CA ARG A 142 -5.60 4.94 -5.16
C ARG A 142 -6.26 5.92 -4.18
N ILE A 143 -5.91 5.80 -2.90
CA ILE A 143 -6.31 6.76 -1.87
C ILE A 143 -5.17 7.77 -1.75
N ASN A 144 -5.37 8.98 -2.27
CA ASN A 144 -4.39 10.06 -2.32
C ASN A 144 -4.88 11.36 -1.65
N ASP A 145 -6.05 11.32 -1.04
CA ASP A 145 -6.64 12.44 -0.31
C ASP A 145 -7.23 11.91 1.00
N THR A 146 -6.90 12.56 2.10
CA THR A 146 -7.37 12.17 3.43
C THR A 146 -8.87 12.33 3.59
N ARG A 147 -9.53 13.18 2.78
CA ARG A 147 -11.00 13.30 2.73
C ARG A 147 -11.65 12.06 2.10
N ILE A 148 -10.98 11.44 1.11
CA ILE A 148 -11.42 10.15 0.55
C ILE A 148 -11.24 9.05 1.59
N ALA A 149 -10.10 9.03 2.29
CA ALA A 149 -9.84 8.12 3.39
C ALA A 149 -10.94 8.20 4.46
N GLU A 150 -11.26 9.41 4.92
CA GLU A 150 -12.32 9.66 5.89
C GLU A 150 -13.70 9.19 5.40
N SER A 151 -14.03 9.43 4.13
CA SER A 151 -15.29 8.98 3.53
C SER A 151 -15.40 7.44 3.54
N ILE A 152 -14.31 6.72 3.27
CA ILE A 152 -14.25 5.26 3.32
C ILE A 152 -14.49 4.76 4.76
N LEU A 153 -13.83 5.37 5.74
CA LEU A 153 -13.99 5.02 7.16
C LEU A 153 -15.42 5.30 7.65
N ARG A 154 -15.97 6.46 7.36
CA ARG A 154 -17.35 6.84 7.74
C ARG A 154 -18.40 5.97 7.09
N SER A 155 -18.14 5.45 5.91
CA SER A 155 -19.05 4.50 5.24
C SER A 155 -18.86 3.05 5.70
N HIS A 156 -18.05 2.84 6.75
CA HIS A 156 -17.75 1.53 7.34
C HIS A 156 -17.23 0.50 6.33
N LYS A 157 -16.53 0.94 5.28
CA LYS A 157 -15.92 0.04 4.30
C LYS A 157 -14.61 -0.57 4.77
N ALA A 158 -13.92 0.11 5.66
CA ALA A 158 -12.69 -0.36 6.30
C ALA A 158 -12.54 0.30 7.68
N ASP A 159 -11.62 -0.20 8.51
CA ASP A 159 -11.27 0.38 9.81
C ASP A 159 -10.02 1.23 9.72
N LEU A 160 -9.13 0.91 8.79
CA LEU A 160 -7.85 1.57 8.58
C LEU A 160 -7.59 1.79 7.08
N ILE A 161 -6.76 2.77 6.78
CA ILE A 161 -6.38 3.13 5.41
C ILE A 161 -4.87 2.92 5.23
N GLY A 162 -4.50 2.20 4.16
CA GLY A 162 -3.11 2.04 3.75
C GLY A 162 -2.75 3.04 2.64
N PHE A 163 -1.77 3.90 2.91
CA PHE A 163 -1.14 4.75 1.91
C PHE A 163 0.17 4.12 1.44
N ALA A 164 0.40 4.06 0.13
CA ALA A 164 1.68 3.64 -0.45
C ALA A 164 2.26 4.78 -1.31
N ARG A 165 1.80 4.92 -2.55
CA ARG A 165 2.30 5.97 -3.44
C ARG A 165 2.04 7.40 -2.93
N GLN A 166 0.98 7.60 -2.15
CA GLN A 166 0.74 8.89 -1.47
C GLN A 166 1.87 9.20 -0.48
N SER A 167 2.37 8.21 0.25
CA SER A 167 3.51 8.39 1.16
C SER A 167 4.83 8.66 0.44
N LEU A 168 5.00 8.15 -0.80
CA LEU A 168 6.14 8.54 -1.65
C LEU A 168 6.02 9.99 -2.11
N THR A 169 4.81 10.40 -2.51
CA THR A 169 4.57 11.74 -3.03
C THR A 169 4.65 12.81 -1.95
N ASP A 170 4.12 12.51 -0.76
CA ASP A 170 4.13 13.40 0.41
C ASP A 170 4.13 12.56 1.69
N PRO A 171 5.30 12.28 2.28
CA PRO A 171 5.42 11.52 3.52
C PRO A 171 4.74 12.23 4.72
N GLU A 172 4.60 13.57 4.66
CA GLU A 172 3.96 14.38 5.69
C GLU A 172 2.42 14.39 5.60
N THR A 173 1.83 13.64 4.66
CA THR A 173 0.36 13.56 4.50
C THR A 173 -0.38 13.37 5.83
N PRO A 174 0.00 12.42 6.73
CA PRO A 174 -0.72 12.22 7.99
C PRO A 174 -0.60 13.41 8.95
N ASN A 175 0.59 14.03 9.02
CA ASN A 175 0.84 15.18 9.88
C ASN A 175 0.08 16.42 9.39
N LYS A 176 0.15 16.71 8.08
CA LYS A 176 -0.60 17.83 7.47
C LYS A 176 -2.10 17.67 7.66
N ALA A 177 -2.62 16.44 7.49
CA ALA A 177 -4.04 16.16 7.73
C ALA A 177 -4.45 16.37 9.19
N ARG A 178 -3.63 15.93 10.15
CA ARG A 178 -3.86 16.12 11.59
C ARG A 178 -3.88 17.59 11.98
N GLU A 179 -3.08 18.41 11.31
CA GLU A 179 -2.98 19.85 11.52
C GLU A 179 -4.01 20.66 10.73
N GLY A 180 -4.86 20.01 9.94
CA GLY A 180 -5.88 20.67 9.10
C GLY A 180 -5.31 21.34 7.83
N ARG A 181 -4.05 21.11 7.49
CA ARG A 181 -3.36 21.68 6.32
C ARG A 181 -3.58 20.83 5.06
N PHE A 182 -4.84 20.59 4.69
CA PHE A 182 -5.21 19.71 3.59
C PHE A 182 -4.73 20.21 2.22
N GLU A 183 -4.68 21.52 2.03
CA GLU A 183 -4.26 22.12 0.76
C GLU A 183 -2.74 22.06 0.55
N ASP A 184 -1.97 21.86 1.63
CA ASP A 184 -0.51 21.66 1.57
C ASP A 184 -0.13 20.23 1.19
N ILE A 185 -1.08 19.31 1.15
CA ILE A 185 -0.82 17.91 0.80
C ILE A 185 -0.59 17.77 -0.69
N ARG A 186 0.61 17.34 -1.07
CA ARG A 186 0.95 16.98 -2.46
C ARG A 186 0.33 15.64 -2.80
N LYS A 187 -0.68 15.62 -3.66
CA LYS A 187 -1.46 14.41 -3.96
C LYS A 187 -0.84 13.59 -5.09
N CYS A 188 -0.69 12.30 -4.89
CA CYS A 188 -0.25 11.37 -5.92
C CYS A 188 -1.24 11.37 -7.10
N VAL A 189 -0.75 11.64 -8.31
CA VAL A 189 -1.57 11.67 -9.53
C VAL A 189 -1.80 10.29 -10.15
N GLY A 190 -1.06 9.27 -9.70
CA GLY A 190 -1.21 7.90 -10.22
C GLY A 190 -0.59 7.70 -11.61
N CYS A 191 0.47 8.44 -11.95
CA CYS A 191 1.16 8.32 -13.23
C CYS A 191 1.90 6.99 -13.42
N LEU A 192 2.32 6.34 -12.33
CA LEU A 192 3.12 5.11 -12.29
C LEU A 192 4.55 5.23 -12.87
N HIS A 193 4.96 6.36 -13.38
CA HIS A 193 6.21 6.51 -14.13
C HIS A 193 7.46 6.28 -13.27
N GLY A 194 7.76 7.16 -12.33
CA GLY A 194 8.99 7.08 -11.52
C GLY A 194 8.97 6.01 -10.43
N CYS A 195 7.79 5.62 -9.93
CA CYS A 195 7.69 4.57 -8.92
C CYS A 195 7.66 3.16 -9.53
N VAL A 196 6.59 2.78 -10.21
CA VAL A 196 6.43 1.42 -10.77
C VAL A 196 7.28 1.22 -12.00
N GLY A 197 7.22 2.14 -12.99
CA GLY A 197 7.94 2.00 -14.25
C GLY A 197 9.47 1.95 -14.08
N HIS A 198 10.03 2.70 -13.14
CA HIS A 198 11.46 2.58 -12.83
C HIS A 198 11.81 1.22 -12.20
N ILE A 199 11.01 0.76 -11.23
CA ILE A 199 11.24 -0.54 -10.57
C ILE A 199 11.15 -1.68 -11.59
N ASP A 200 10.15 -1.65 -12.48
CA ASP A 200 9.95 -2.67 -13.51
C ASP A 200 11.09 -2.71 -14.54
N THR A 201 11.78 -1.58 -14.73
CA THR A 201 12.96 -1.48 -15.60
C THR A 201 14.29 -1.64 -14.87
N GLY A 202 14.27 -1.93 -13.56
CA GLY A 202 15.48 -2.12 -12.74
C GLY A 202 16.17 -0.81 -12.35
N LEU A 203 15.50 0.32 -12.50
CA LEU A 203 15.98 1.63 -12.04
C LEU A 203 15.56 1.89 -10.60
N ALA A 204 16.26 2.79 -9.93
CA ALA A 204 15.84 3.26 -8.61
C ALA A 204 14.47 3.94 -8.67
N GLY A 205 13.61 3.63 -7.70
CA GLY A 205 12.30 4.27 -7.60
C GLY A 205 12.41 5.77 -7.37
N SER A 206 11.54 6.53 -8.03
CA SER A 206 11.45 7.98 -7.91
C SER A 206 9.98 8.45 -7.92
N CYS A 207 9.74 9.74 -7.80
CA CYS A 207 8.42 10.31 -7.92
C CYS A 207 8.46 11.62 -8.72
N GLU A 208 7.59 11.75 -9.72
CA GLU A 208 7.50 12.96 -10.54
C GLU A 208 7.10 14.22 -9.76
N LEU A 209 6.48 14.03 -8.60
CA LEU A 209 6.00 15.11 -7.74
C LEU A 209 6.87 15.32 -6.50
N ASN A 210 7.76 14.38 -6.18
CA ASN A 210 8.62 14.48 -5.01
C ASN A 210 10.07 14.12 -5.39
N PRO A 211 10.92 15.12 -5.61
CA PRO A 211 12.32 14.89 -6.01
C PRO A 211 13.17 14.25 -4.91
N LEU A 212 12.66 14.20 -3.65
CA LEU A 212 13.41 13.64 -2.53
C LEU A 212 13.32 12.10 -2.44
N VAL A 213 12.43 11.46 -3.23
CA VAL A 213 12.28 10.00 -3.18
C VAL A 213 13.58 9.31 -3.58
N GLY A 214 14.15 8.54 -2.64
CA GLY A 214 15.45 7.87 -2.78
C GLY A 214 16.65 8.74 -2.41
N HIS A 215 16.42 10.00 -2.03
CA HIS A 215 17.45 10.97 -1.65
C HIS A 215 17.20 11.58 -0.25
N GLU A 216 16.35 10.93 0.56
CA GLU A 216 15.92 11.47 1.84
C GLU A 216 17.07 11.65 2.85
N SER A 217 18.17 10.92 2.69
CA SER A 217 19.37 11.03 3.53
C SER A 217 20.52 11.79 2.89
N ASP A 218 20.39 12.19 1.62
CA ASP A 218 21.49 12.85 0.90
C ASP A 218 21.61 14.33 1.33
N PRO A 219 22.77 14.77 1.83
CA PRO A 219 22.92 16.14 2.35
C PRO A 219 22.61 17.23 1.31
N GLU A 220 22.90 16.99 0.04
CA GLU A 220 22.68 17.93 -1.06
C GLU A 220 21.19 18.15 -1.40
N TYR A 221 20.31 17.23 -0.98
CA TYR A 221 18.86 17.33 -1.16
C TYR A 221 18.15 17.90 0.08
N GLN A 222 18.88 18.15 1.17
CA GLN A 222 18.28 18.70 2.37
C GLN A 222 18.06 20.21 2.24
N THR A 223 16.90 20.68 2.65
CA THR A 223 16.61 22.11 2.77
C THR A 223 17.37 22.66 3.98
N VAL A 224 18.44 23.41 3.73
CA VAL A 224 19.24 24.05 4.78
C VAL A 224 19.04 25.57 4.68
N PRO A 225 18.72 26.25 5.80
CA PRO A 225 18.63 27.71 5.80
C PRO A 225 19.90 28.36 5.30
N ALA A 226 19.77 29.29 4.38
CA ALA A 226 20.92 30.01 3.82
C ALA A 226 21.53 30.96 4.86
N GLU A 227 22.86 30.86 5.06
CA GLU A 227 23.59 31.79 5.96
C GLU A 227 23.45 33.24 5.48
N HIS A 228 23.39 33.44 4.16
CA HIS A 228 23.22 34.76 3.55
C HIS A 228 22.04 34.72 2.54
N PRO A 229 20.81 35.08 2.96
CA PRO A 229 19.65 35.18 2.08
C PRO A 229 19.92 36.08 0.87
N LYS A 230 19.53 35.62 -0.32
CA LYS A 230 19.71 36.31 -1.60
C LYS A 230 18.37 36.60 -2.25
N LYS A 231 18.36 37.53 -3.20
CA LYS A 231 17.26 37.62 -4.18
C LYS A 231 17.51 36.63 -5.28
N VAL A 232 16.54 35.76 -5.55
CA VAL A 232 16.59 34.71 -6.57
C VAL A 232 15.49 34.96 -7.57
N MET A 233 15.86 35.20 -8.82
CA MET A 233 14.89 35.31 -9.92
C MET A 233 14.74 33.93 -10.57
N VAL A 234 13.50 33.45 -10.67
CA VAL A 234 13.16 32.19 -11.35
C VAL A 234 12.43 32.49 -12.64
N VAL A 235 13.11 32.24 -13.77
CA VAL A 235 12.53 32.47 -15.10
C VAL A 235 11.85 31.20 -15.59
N GLY A 236 10.52 31.21 -15.61
CA GLY A 236 9.66 30.11 -16.08
C GLY A 236 8.82 29.48 -14.97
N ALA A 237 7.50 29.46 -15.20
CA ALA A 237 6.50 28.94 -14.26
C ALA A 237 6.08 27.47 -14.55
N GLY A 238 6.95 26.69 -15.21
CA GLY A 238 6.77 25.25 -15.36
C GLY A 238 7.09 24.50 -14.06
N PRO A 239 6.86 23.18 -14.00
CA PRO A 239 7.07 22.36 -12.77
C PRO A 239 8.48 22.54 -12.18
N ALA A 240 9.51 22.58 -13.01
CA ALA A 240 10.90 22.77 -12.55
C ALA A 240 11.11 24.16 -11.93
N GLY A 241 10.59 25.22 -12.57
CA GLY A 241 10.70 26.58 -12.03
C GLY A 241 9.92 26.75 -10.73
N MET A 242 8.71 26.22 -10.65
CA MET A 242 7.91 26.23 -9.42
C MET A 242 8.62 25.49 -8.28
N GLN A 243 9.21 24.32 -8.55
CA GLN A 243 9.97 23.58 -7.52
C GLN A 243 11.24 24.32 -7.10
N ALA A 244 11.96 24.94 -8.04
CA ALA A 244 13.13 25.77 -7.73
C ALA A 244 12.76 26.99 -6.87
N ALA A 245 11.63 27.63 -7.15
CA ALA A 245 11.12 28.75 -6.37
C ALA A 245 10.77 28.33 -4.93
N ILE A 246 10.08 27.19 -4.78
CA ILE A 246 9.72 26.61 -3.48
C ILE A 246 11.00 26.33 -2.67
N ALA A 247 11.95 25.57 -3.25
CA ALA A 247 13.20 25.20 -2.58
C ALA A 247 14.01 26.43 -2.16
N ALA A 248 14.11 27.43 -3.03
CA ALA A 248 14.81 28.68 -2.71
C ALA A 248 14.11 29.45 -1.58
N ALA A 249 12.78 29.50 -1.56
CA ALA A 249 12.01 30.15 -0.51
C ALA A 249 12.14 29.41 0.84
N GLU A 250 12.10 28.08 0.82
CA GLU A 250 12.31 27.22 1.99
C GLU A 250 13.72 27.39 2.59
N CYS A 251 14.73 27.64 1.75
CA CYS A 251 16.08 28.04 2.20
C CYS A 251 16.17 29.47 2.73
N GLY A 252 15.10 30.24 2.71
CA GLY A 252 15.04 31.62 3.23
C GLY A 252 15.46 32.70 2.23
N HIS A 253 15.58 32.39 0.94
CA HIS A 253 15.82 33.36 -0.11
C HIS A 253 14.56 34.16 -0.45
N GLN A 254 14.72 35.39 -0.95
CA GLN A 254 13.64 36.17 -1.54
C GLN A 254 13.50 35.79 -3.02
N VAL A 255 12.36 35.21 -3.41
CA VAL A 255 12.13 34.68 -4.77
C VAL A 255 11.23 35.60 -5.56
N GLU A 256 11.62 35.84 -6.83
CA GLU A 256 10.87 36.64 -7.80
C GLU A 256 10.68 35.84 -9.11
#